data_334fe84f4b3070183519ace7a58987a2
#
_entry.id   334fe84f4b3070183519ace7a58987a2
#
_cell.length_a   1.000
_cell.length_b   1.000
_cell.length_c   1.000
_cell.angle_alpha   90.00
_cell.angle_beta   90.00
_cell.angle_gamma   90.00
#
_symmetry.space_group_name_H-M   'P 1'
#
loop_
_entity.id
_entity.type
_entity.pdbx_description
1 polymer ?
#
loop_
_entity_poly.entity_id
_entity_poly.type
_entity_poly.pdbx_seq_one_letter_code
_entity_poly.pdbx_strand_id
1 'polypeptide(L)'
;MRHRLFIPAATALLFALAACTQDELADDSRLSEGEYPVVIHATGLSVEATPQAASSTRAAVDGDWQGVTSVALKVGDAVKEYTVTPNSADNTKATLSRKNDPYYWTSRDPITVSAWWPFDKADITKMPAVKVAEDQSKLADFQNSDFISAENQTVKFDDPTLEFNHRTARVAIELKPGAGFTSVASATVSLVSLSADNGNPTAIKTYNASGNTYEALTAPQTVAAGRPFVRVDLGGGAFYFRPQNDVVLEAGNRYKYTVKVNATGLTLEICTIGDWADGGGESGAAEDLGYIYDSNTNTYTVYNADGLMNIAELVNGGKSDINITLDKNIDLTGKDWTPIGTDYDNSSKGTFDGGGHTITGLTFTTNDEYAGLFGWLNRAGMVKNVVMEGVQITSNQIYGGSIGGVVGYSWGTIENCSVSGSVSGTVYVGGVVGAQIDGSITGCSSSATGGH
;
A
#
# COMPACT_ATOMS: atom_id res chain seq x y z
N MET A 1 37.36 -6.99 70.44
CA MET A 1 36.20 -6.34 69.87
C MET A 1 35.79 -7.11 68.61
N ARG A 2 34.58 -7.68 68.63
CA ARG A 2 34.12 -8.60 67.58
C ARG A 2 33.42 -7.81 66.46
N HIS A 3 33.96 -7.79 65.27
CA HIS A 3 33.25 -7.28 64.07
C HIS A 3 32.31 -8.36 63.58
N ARG A 4 31.01 -8.05 63.52
CA ARG A 4 29.99 -8.87 62.88
C ARG A 4 29.87 -8.43 61.40
N LEU A 5 30.16 -9.33 60.48
CA LEU A 5 29.85 -9.20 59.07
C LEU A 5 28.38 -9.54 58.86
N PHE A 6 27.62 -8.62 58.28
CA PHE A 6 26.29 -8.91 57.76
C PHE A 6 26.44 -9.37 56.30
N ILE A 7 25.99 -10.58 56.04
CA ILE A 7 25.84 -11.12 54.68
C ILE A 7 24.36 -10.98 54.32
N PRO A 8 23.97 -10.34 53.18
CA PRO A 8 22.58 -10.39 52.72
C PRO A 8 22.29 -11.77 52.12
N ALA A 9 21.20 -12.38 52.56
CA ALA A 9 20.71 -13.65 52.08
C ALA A 9 20.17 -13.49 50.65
N ALA A 10 20.88 -14.08 49.71
CA ALA A 10 20.35 -14.38 48.41
C ALA A 10 19.46 -15.62 48.53
N THR A 11 18.18 -15.46 48.29
CA THR A 11 17.22 -16.58 48.28
C THR A 11 17.43 -17.34 46.96
N ALA A 12 18.33 -18.31 46.98
CA ALA A 12 18.40 -19.35 45.96
C ALA A 12 17.28 -20.35 46.24
N LEU A 13 16.33 -20.44 45.31
CA LEU A 13 15.33 -21.50 45.32
C LEU A 13 16.00 -22.82 44.92
N LEU A 14 16.46 -23.58 45.93
CA LEU A 14 16.94 -24.93 45.72
C LEU A 14 15.76 -25.84 45.47
N PHE A 15 15.68 -26.41 44.25
CA PHE A 15 14.90 -27.63 44.03
C PHE A 15 15.56 -28.76 44.80
N ALA A 16 14.92 -29.19 45.88
CA ALA A 16 15.30 -30.41 46.58
C ALA A 16 14.98 -31.62 45.70
N LEU A 17 16.02 -32.23 45.11
CA LEU A 17 15.94 -33.56 44.58
C LEU A 17 15.77 -34.53 45.74
N ALA A 18 14.56 -34.95 46.04
CA ALA A 18 14.31 -36.11 46.86
C ALA A 18 14.70 -37.37 46.06
N ALA A 19 15.86 -37.91 46.42
CA ALA A 19 16.21 -39.26 45.97
C ALA A 19 15.25 -40.25 46.62
N CYS A 20 14.24 -40.72 45.87
CA CYS A 20 13.51 -41.91 46.22
C CYS A 20 14.12 -43.12 45.50
N THR A 21 14.38 -44.14 46.28
CA THR A 21 14.91 -45.46 45.99
C THR A 21 14.20 -46.13 44.83
N GLN A 22 14.99 -46.88 44.00
CA GLN A 22 14.52 -47.85 43.05
C GLN A 22 13.48 -48.79 43.67
N ASP A 23 12.29 -48.78 43.13
CA ASP A 23 11.58 -50.04 42.79
C ASP A 23 10.43 -49.76 41.82
N GLU A 24 10.23 -50.77 40.96
CA GLU A 24 9.16 -50.96 39.98
C GLU A 24 9.20 -50.15 38.69
N LEU A 25 9.56 -50.85 37.65
CA LEU A 25 9.25 -50.64 36.24
C LEU A 25 7.72 -50.62 36.06
N ALA A 26 7.11 -49.50 36.34
CA ALA A 26 5.81 -49.16 35.75
C ALA A 26 6.09 -48.15 34.65
N ASP A 27 5.62 -48.48 33.48
CA ASP A 27 5.52 -47.56 32.29
C ASP A 27 4.52 -46.45 32.61
N ASP A 28 4.88 -45.58 33.53
CA ASP A 28 4.04 -44.48 34.00
C ASP A 28 4.62 -43.14 33.48
N SER A 29 4.35 -42.89 32.19
CA SER A 29 4.58 -41.60 31.58
C SER A 29 3.73 -40.48 32.19
N ARG A 30 2.81 -40.82 33.12
CA ARG A 30 1.87 -39.91 33.77
C ARG A 30 2.56 -39.04 34.81
N LEU A 31 2.27 -37.74 34.77
CA LEU A 31 2.70 -36.76 35.74
C LEU A 31 1.58 -36.53 36.78
N SER A 32 1.95 -36.13 37.99
CA SER A 32 0.96 -35.76 39.01
C SER A 32 0.09 -34.59 38.52
N GLU A 33 -1.22 -34.74 38.63
CA GLU A 33 -2.16 -33.71 38.15
C GLU A 33 -1.98 -32.39 38.85
N GLY A 34 -1.84 -31.29 38.06
CA GLY A 34 -1.73 -29.95 38.58
C GLY A 34 -0.32 -29.54 39.12
N GLU A 35 0.68 -30.40 39.04
CA GLU A 35 2.02 -30.10 39.53
C GLU A 35 2.95 -29.43 38.51
N TYR A 36 2.76 -29.71 37.21
CA TYR A 36 3.66 -29.29 36.13
C TYR A 36 2.97 -28.30 35.18
N PRO A 37 2.98 -26.98 35.48
CA PRO A 37 2.39 -25.99 34.60
C PRO A 37 3.16 -25.92 33.28
N VAL A 38 2.44 -25.76 32.18
CA VAL A 38 3.03 -25.53 30.86
C VAL A 38 3.62 -24.13 30.83
N VAL A 39 4.94 -24.06 30.71
CA VAL A 39 5.73 -22.84 30.49
C VAL A 39 6.47 -23.02 29.19
N ILE A 40 6.34 -22.06 28.26
CA ILE A 40 6.88 -22.16 26.90
C ILE A 40 8.02 -21.18 26.72
N HIS A 41 9.07 -21.59 26.02
CA HIS A 41 10.13 -20.72 25.53
C HIS A 41 9.78 -20.29 24.11
N ALA A 42 9.56 -19.00 23.90
CA ALA A 42 9.25 -18.41 22.60
C ALA A 42 10.52 -17.92 21.92
N THR A 43 10.65 -18.24 20.64
CA THR A 43 11.77 -17.87 19.76
C THR A 43 11.23 -17.48 18.36
N GLY A 44 12.10 -17.22 17.39
CA GLY A 44 11.73 -17.09 15.96
C GLY A 44 11.48 -15.67 15.47
N LEU A 45 11.49 -14.64 16.33
CA LEU A 45 11.33 -13.25 15.90
C LEU A 45 12.66 -12.55 15.55
N SER A 46 13.75 -13.30 15.38
CA SER A 46 15.07 -12.70 15.12
C SER A 46 15.11 -12.00 13.76
N VAL A 47 15.41 -10.71 13.80
CA VAL A 47 15.83 -9.92 12.63
C VAL A 47 17.35 -9.90 12.64
N GLU A 48 18.04 -10.24 11.55
CA GLU A 48 19.45 -9.94 11.46
C GLU A 48 19.66 -8.43 11.60
N ALA A 49 20.42 -8.06 12.64
CA ALA A 49 20.76 -6.68 12.90
C ALA A 49 21.64 -6.14 11.77
N THR A 50 21.05 -5.42 10.81
CA THR A 50 21.86 -4.48 10.06
C THR A 50 22.41 -3.46 11.05
N PRO A 51 23.73 -3.15 11.03
CA PRO A 51 24.31 -2.15 11.92
C PRO A 51 23.89 -0.76 11.48
N GLN A 52 22.67 -0.40 11.76
CA GLN A 52 22.16 0.96 11.64
C GLN A 52 21.80 1.42 13.05
N ALA A 53 22.24 2.63 13.37
CA ALA A 53 22.10 3.23 14.69
C ALA A 53 20.75 2.89 15.33
N ALA A 54 20.80 2.31 16.51
CA ALA A 54 19.68 1.84 17.28
C ALA A 54 18.56 2.87 17.36
N SER A 55 17.59 2.77 16.46
CA SER A 55 16.25 3.21 16.76
C SER A 55 15.73 2.20 17.78
N SER A 56 15.48 2.62 19.01
CA SER A 56 15.03 1.77 20.10
C SER A 56 13.54 1.42 19.92
N THR A 57 13.19 0.81 18.79
CA THR A 57 11.88 0.23 18.59
C THR A 57 11.84 -1.11 19.28
N ARG A 58 11.11 -1.20 20.37
CA ARG A 58 10.93 -2.44 21.14
C ARG A 58 9.60 -3.04 20.75
N ALA A 59 9.56 -3.77 19.63
CA ALA A 59 8.36 -4.37 19.10
C ALA A 59 8.66 -5.68 18.36
N ALA A 60 7.65 -6.54 18.23
CA ALA A 60 7.76 -7.80 17.49
C ALA A 60 8.31 -7.62 16.08
N VAL A 61 7.88 -6.59 15.38
CA VAL A 61 8.33 -6.24 14.02
C VAL A 61 9.84 -6.08 13.89
N ASP A 62 10.54 -5.78 14.97
CA ASP A 62 12.00 -5.66 15.03
C ASP A 62 12.66 -6.84 15.78
N GLY A 63 11.94 -7.94 15.95
CA GLY A 63 12.43 -9.14 16.61
C GLY A 63 12.48 -9.04 18.15
N ASP A 64 11.87 -8.01 18.75
CA ASP A 64 11.93 -7.72 20.17
C ASP A 64 10.60 -8.06 20.86
N TRP A 65 10.63 -9.02 21.77
CA TRP A 65 9.47 -9.43 22.56
C TRP A 65 8.96 -8.38 23.54
N GLN A 66 9.70 -7.30 23.80
CA GLN A 66 9.29 -6.27 24.77
C GLN A 66 8.01 -5.54 24.37
N GLY A 67 7.67 -5.52 23.10
CA GLY A 67 6.41 -4.97 22.59
C GLY A 67 5.20 -5.87 22.77
N VAL A 68 5.38 -7.16 23.08
CA VAL A 68 4.32 -8.15 23.23
C VAL A 68 4.15 -8.51 24.70
N THR A 69 3.02 -8.14 25.30
CA THR A 69 2.76 -8.37 26.74
C THR A 69 2.06 -9.69 27.02
N SER A 70 1.27 -10.19 26.08
CA SER A 70 0.58 -11.48 26.18
C SER A 70 0.30 -12.07 24.81
N VAL A 71 0.11 -13.36 24.74
CA VAL A 71 -0.31 -14.14 23.54
C VAL A 71 -1.51 -15.00 23.87
N ALA A 72 -2.33 -15.31 22.88
CA ALA A 72 -3.27 -16.41 22.96
C ALA A 72 -2.51 -17.74 22.74
N LEU A 73 -2.68 -18.71 23.63
CA LEU A 73 -2.04 -20.00 23.56
C LEU A 73 -3.09 -21.11 23.58
N LYS A 74 -3.06 -21.96 22.57
CA LYS A 74 -4.00 -23.06 22.35
C LYS A 74 -3.33 -24.40 22.61
N VAL A 75 -3.98 -25.23 23.45
CA VAL A 75 -3.64 -26.65 23.64
C VAL A 75 -4.94 -27.44 23.53
N GLY A 76 -5.00 -28.41 22.61
CA GLY A 76 -6.26 -29.06 22.25
C GLY A 76 -7.27 -28.06 21.72
N ASP A 77 -8.50 -28.06 22.24
CA ASP A 77 -9.56 -27.14 21.84
C ASP A 77 -9.64 -25.87 22.68
N ALA A 78 -8.90 -25.82 23.80
CA ALA A 78 -8.92 -24.67 24.69
C ALA A 78 -7.89 -23.62 24.32
N VAL A 79 -8.23 -22.34 24.53
CA VAL A 79 -7.32 -21.21 24.35
C VAL A 79 -7.26 -20.40 25.65
N LYS A 80 -6.05 -20.05 26.08
CA LYS A 80 -5.80 -19.25 27.28
C LYS A 80 -4.83 -18.11 26.95
N GLU A 81 -5.02 -16.95 27.59
CA GLU A 81 -4.04 -15.87 27.53
C GLU A 81 -2.82 -16.21 28.38
N TYR A 82 -1.64 -16.17 27.80
CA TYR A 82 -0.35 -16.34 28.46
C TYR A 82 0.42 -15.04 28.48
N THR A 83 0.99 -14.71 29.62
CA THR A 83 1.86 -13.53 29.80
C THR A 83 3.20 -13.79 29.12
N VAL A 84 3.70 -12.79 28.40
CA VAL A 84 5.02 -12.79 27.78
C VAL A 84 6.01 -12.12 28.73
N THR A 85 7.10 -12.79 29.02
CA THR A 85 8.24 -12.22 29.78
C THR A 85 9.48 -12.31 28.90
N PRO A 86 9.91 -11.19 28.29
CA PRO A 86 11.11 -11.15 27.48
C PRO A 86 12.35 -11.54 28.27
N ASN A 87 13.29 -12.21 27.61
CA ASN A 87 14.56 -12.54 28.22
C ASN A 87 15.43 -11.27 28.33
N SER A 88 15.90 -10.93 29.51
CA SER A 88 16.67 -9.69 29.74
C SER A 88 18.07 -9.68 29.10
N ALA A 89 18.61 -10.85 28.78
CA ALA A 89 19.90 -10.99 28.11
C ALA A 89 19.77 -11.11 26.57
N ASP A 90 18.58 -11.50 26.08
CA ASP A 90 18.32 -11.75 24.65
C ASP A 90 16.84 -11.48 24.36
N ASN A 91 16.52 -10.25 23.96
CA ASN A 91 15.14 -9.81 23.70
C ASN A 91 14.45 -10.58 22.57
N THR A 92 15.21 -11.32 21.75
CA THR A 92 14.66 -12.14 20.68
C THR A 92 14.01 -13.42 21.20
N LYS A 93 14.09 -13.64 22.52
CA LYS A 93 13.50 -14.77 23.24
C LYS A 93 12.60 -14.30 24.37
N ALA A 94 11.58 -15.08 24.67
CA ALA A 94 10.68 -14.81 25.78
C ALA A 94 10.23 -16.10 26.46
N THR A 95 9.67 -15.94 27.66
CA THR A 95 8.97 -17.01 28.37
C THR A 95 7.47 -16.70 28.39
N LEU A 96 6.66 -17.66 27.95
CA LEU A 96 5.20 -17.62 28.01
C LEU A 96 4.75 -18.39 29.25
N SER A 97 4.05 -17.72 30.15
CA SER A 97 3.59 -18.32 31.40
C SER A 97 2.22 -17.80 31.81
N ARG A 98 1.51 -18.58 32.62
CA ARG A 98 0.21 -18.19 33.18
C ARG A 98 0.16 -18.60 34.65
N LYS A 99 -0.06 -17.62 35.53
CA LYS A 99 -0.07 -17.85 36.99
C LYS A 99 -1.36 -18.52 37.47
N ASN A 100 -2.51 -18.06 36.96
CA ASN A 100 -3.82 -18.55 37.39
C ASN A 100 -4.40 -19.43 36.30
N ASP A 101 -4.75 -20.67 36.64
CA ASP A 101 -5.35 -21.65 35.72
C ASP A 101 -4.47 -21.87 34.45
N PRO A 102 -3.17 -22.25 34.58
CA PRO A 102 -2.35 -22.62 33.43
C PRO A 102 -2.85 -23.92 32.78
N TYR A 103 -2.28 -24.30 31.65
CA TYR A 103 -2.28 -25.68 31.22
C TYR A 103 -1.28 -26.45 32.07
N TYR A 104 -1.53 -27.74 32.26
CA TYR A 104 -0.63 -28.64 32.98
C TYR A 104 -0.23 -29.80 32.08
N TRP A 105 1.02 -30.21 32.20
CA TRP A 105 1.47 -31.45 31.63
C TRP A 105 0.81 -32.63 32.37
N THR A 106 0.17 -33.50 31.61
CA THR A 106 -0.47 -34.72 32.14
C THR A 106 0.39 -35.98 31.94
N SER A 107 1.35 -35.87 31.01
CA SER A 107 2.38 -36.88 30.74
C SER A 107 3.64 -36.19 30.21
N ARG A 108 4.69 -36.97 30.00
CA ARG A 108 5.91 -36.48 29.31
C ARG A 108 5.80 -36.55 27.77
N ASP A 109 4.67 -37.01 27.27
CA ASP A 109 4.43 -37.05 25.83
C ASP A 109 4.37 -35.63 25.24
N PRO A 110 4.83 -35.45 23.99
CA PRO A 110 4.73 -34.19 23.31
C PRO A 110 3.27 -33.73 23.15
N ILE A 111 3.04 -32.44 23.31
CA ILE A 111 1.74 -31.80 23.06
C ILE A 111 1.78 -30.93 21.82
N THR A 112 0.62 -30.79 21.13
CA THR A 112 0.48 -29.84 20.03
C THR A 112 0.02 -28.49 20.57
N VAL A 113 0.76 -27.44 20.25
CA VAL A 113 0.51 -26.08 20.72
C VAL A 113 0.45 -25.14 19.55
N SER A 114 -0.49 -24.20 19.61
CA SER A 114 -0.49 -23.00 18.75
C SER A 114 -0.53 -21.75 19.63
N ALA A 115 0.08 -20.68 19.15
CA ALA A 115 0.01 -19.39 19.82
C ALA A 115 0.01 -18.26 18.80
N TRP A 116 -0.60 -17.10 19.14
CA TRP A 116 -0.68 -15.96 18.24
C TRP A 116 -0.81 -14.63 18.97
N TRP A 117 -0.39 -13.58 18.30
CA TRP A 117 -0.58 -12.19 18.67
C TRP A 117 -0.69 -11.33 17.40
N PRO A 118 -1.54 -10.29 17.37
CA PRO A 118 -2.50 -9.90 18.41
C PRO A 118 -3.67 -10.90 18.50
N PHE A 119 -4.50 -10.73 19.51
CA PHE A 119 -5.75 -11.48 19.69
C PHE A 119 -6.86 -10.56 20.18
N ASP A 120 -8.12 -10.92 19.88
CA ASP A 120 -9.28 -10.22 20.40
C ASP A 120 -9.58 -10.73 21.82
N LYS A 121 -9.60 -9.83 22.80
CA LYS A 121 -9.97 -10.19 24.19
C LYS A 121 -11.43 -10.60 24.34
N ALA A 122 -12.30 -10.20 23.42
CA ALA A 122 -13.71 -10.61 23.41
C ALA A 122 -13.90 -12.05 22.89
N ASP A 123 -13.03 -12.50 21.97
CA ASP A 123 -13.03 -13.89 21.47
C ASP A 123 -11.59 -14.35 21.20
N ILE A 124 -10.91 -14.75 22.29
CA ILE A 124 -9.54 -15.25 22.24
C ILE A 124 -9.41 -16.59 21.51
N THR A 125 -10.53 -17.29 21.27
CA THR A 125 -10.51 -18.65 20.70
C THR A 125 -10.16 -18.69 19.23
N LYS A 126 -10.23 -17.53 18.55
CA LYS A 126 -9.95 -17.40 17.13
C LYS A 126 -8.70 -16.57 16.89
N MET A 127 -7.80 -17.13 16.11
CA MET A 127 -6.69 -16.35 15.57
C MET A 127 -7.24 -15.37 14.53
N PRO A 128 -7.01 -14.04 14.68
CA PRO A 128 -7.55 -13.06 13.74
C PRO A 128 -6.90 -13.17 12.37
N ALA A 129 -7.63 -12.82 11.32
CA ALA A 129 -7.04 -12.58 10.01
C ALA A 129 -6.09 -11.37 10.08
N VAL A 130 -5.06 -11.38 9.24
CA VAL A 130 -4.12 -10.25 9.15
C VAL A 130 -4.85 -9.03 8.60
N LYS A 131 -4.82 -7.94 9.36
CA LYS A 131 -5.35 -6.65 8.97
C LYS A 131 -4.41 -5.55 9.46
N VAL A 132 -3.70 -4.91 8.54
CA VAL A 132 -2.75 -3.84 8.84
C VAL A 132 -3.43 -2.47 8.84
N ALA A 133 -2.83 -1.48 9.49
CA ALA A 133 -3.30 -0.11 9.40
C ALA A 133 -3.04 0.46 7.98
N GLU A 134 -4.00 1.19 7.43
CA GLU A 134 -3.84 1.90 6.14
C GLU A 134 -2.89 3.11 6.29
N ASP A 135 -2.88 3.76 7.43
CA ASP A 135 -1.94 4.81 7.76
C ASP A 135 -0.95 4.29 8.81
N GLN A 136 0.24 3.88 8.35
CA GLN A 136 1.35 3.45 9.19
C GLN A 136 2.42 4.53 9.33
N SER A 137 2.12 5.80 9.01
CA SER A 137 3.09 6.90 9.08
C SER A 137 3.62 7.18 10.49
N LYS A 138 2.91 6.72 11.51
CA LYS A 138 3.35 6.76 12.90
C LYS A 138 3.95 5.41 13.31
N LEU A 139 5.03 5.47 14.12
CA LEU A 139 5.71 4.28 14.62
C LEU A 139 4.76 3.29 15.30
N ALA A 140 3.84 3.78 16.12
CA ALA A 140 2.90 2.90 16.84
C ALA A 140 1.94 2.16 15.88
N ASP A 141 1.45 2.83 14.83
CA ASP A 141 0.54 2.21 13.86
C ASP A 141 1.27 1.19 12.99
N PHE A 142 2.55 1.47 12.63
CA PHE A 142 3.43 0.52 11.97
C PHE A 142 3.67 -0.72 12.85
N GLN A 143 4.07 -0.54 14.11
CA GLN A 143 4.34 -1.63 15.03
C GLN A 143 3.10 -2.48 15.35
N ASN A 144 1.94 -1.84 15.51
CA ASN A 144 0.68 -2.52 15.80
C ASN A 144 0.07 -3.22 14.55
N SER A 145 0.66 -3.02 13.38
CA SER A 145 0.26 -3.73 12.16
C SER A 145 0.91 -5.11 12.03
N ASP A 146 1.79 -5.50 12.95
CA ASP A 146 2.41 -6.82 12.91
C ASP A 146 1.49 -7.90 13.52
N PHE A 147 1.60 -9.09 12.95
CA PHE A 147 0.91 -10.30 13.38
C PHE A 147 1.92 -11.44 13.42
N ILE A 148 2.00 -12.15 14.55
CA ILE A 148 2.89 -13.28 14.73
C ILE A 148 2.12 -14.51 15.17
N SER A 149 2.54 -15.69 14.74
CA SER A 149 1.99 -16.98 15.19
C SER A 149 3.03 -18.10 15.21
N ALA A 150 2.75 -19.07 16.06
CA ALA A 150 3.33 -20.40 16.04
C ALA A 150 2.16 -21.38 15.93
N GLU A 151 2.08 -22.16 14.84
CA GLU A 151 0.88 -22.93 14.55
C GLU A 151 1.15 -24.42 14.54
N ASN A 152 0.36 -25.19 15.31
CA ASN A 152 0.36 -26.65 15.36
C ASN A 152 1.76 -27.26 15.57
N GLN A 153 2.59 -26.63 16.39
CA GLN A 153 3.93 -27.12 16.66
C GLN A 153 3.91 -28.18 17.78
N THR A 154 4.79 -29.15 17.62
CA THR A 154 4.99 -30.19 18.62
C THR A 154 5.95 -29.70 19.70
N VAL A 155 5.48 -29.57 20.91
CA VAL A 155 6.24 -29.11 22.08
C VAL A 155 6.52 -30.28 23.01
N LYS A 156 7.78 -30.43 23.42
CA LYS A 156 8.23 -31.51 24.30
C LYS A 156 8.30 -31.05 25.74
N PHE A 157 8.07 -31.96 26.69
CA PHE A 157 8.14 -31.69 28.12
C PHE A 157 9.53 -31.17 28.55
N ASP A 158 10.60 -31.77 28.04
CA ASP A 158 11.98 -31.43 28.39
C ASP A 158 12.55 -30.26 27.57
N ASP A 159 11.89 -29.85 26.48
CA ASP A 159 12.22 -28.70 25.64
C ASP A 159 10.93 -28.02 25.13
N PRO A 160 10.28 -27.21 25.99
CA PRO A 160 9.01 -26.59 25.68
C PRO A 160 9.21 -25.30 24.86
N THR A 161 9.69 -25.45 23.60
CA THR A 161 9.98 -24.32 22.71
C THR A 161 8.93 -24.18 21.63
N LEU A 162 8.50 -22.93 21.34
CA LEU A 162 7.70 -22.51 20.19
C LEU A 162 8.47 -21.51 19.35
N GLU A 163 8.47 -21.73 18.05
CA GLU A 163 9.04 -20.83 17.07
C GLU A 163 7.93 -20.01 16.43
N PHE A 164 7.97 -18.68 16.62
CA PHE A 164 7.01 -17.75 16.06
C PHE A 164 7.48 -17.21 14.71
N ASN A 165 6.55 -17.02 13.81
CA ASN A 165 6.77 -16.43 12.50
C ASN A 165 5.84 -15.22 12.32
N HIS A 166 6.32 -14.21 11.58
CA HIS A 166 5.48 -13.10 11.16
C HIS A 166 4.44 -13.57 10.14
N ARG A 167 3.21 -13.11 10.30
CA ARG A 167 2.11 -13.37 9.37
C ARG A 167 1.89 -12.24 8.38
N THR A 168 2.62 -11.15 8.55
CA THR A 168 2.70 -10.01 7.63
C THR A 168 3.91 -10.13 6.71
N ALA A 169 3.88 -9.42 5.57
CA ALA A 169 5.06 -9.12 4.78
C ALA A 169 5.56 -7.72 5.14
N ARG A 170 6.89 -7.50 5.15
CA ARG A 170 7.51 -6.20 5.40
C ARG A 170 8.08 -5.64 4.11
N VAL A 171 7.68 -4.43 3.74
CA VAL A 171 8.20 -3.74 2.56
C VAL A 171 8.99 -2.52 3.00
N ALA A 172 10.25 -2.42 2.58
CA ALA A 172 11.15 -1.31 2.84
C ALA A 172 11.53 -0.63 1.52
N ILE A 173 11.36 0.68 1.44
CA ILE A 173 11.65 1.51 0.27
C ILE A 173 12.77 2.49 0.64
N GLU A 174 13.94 2.34 0.05
CA GLU A 174 15.04 3.29 0.15
C GLU A 174 15.02 4.22 -1.06
N LEU A 175 14.80 5.52 -0.85
CA LEU A 175 14.80 6.50 -1.92
C LEU A 175 16.18 7.09 -2.14
N LYS A 176 16.56 7.24 -3.41
CA LYS A 176 17.75 7.98 -3.85
C LYS A 176 17.38 9.13 -4.77
N PRO A 177 18.01 10.30 -4.64
CA PRO A 177 17.82 11.38 -5.58
C PRO A 177 18.42 11.02 -6.94
N GLY A 178 17.68 11.32 -8.00
CA GLY A 178 18.06 11.14 -9.40
C GLY A 178 18.04 12.46 -10.17
N ALA A 179 17.97 12.39 -11.49
CA ALA A 179 17.96 13.56 -12.35
C ALA A 179 16.78 14.50 -12.01
N GLY A 180 17.09 15.79 -11.76
CA GLY A 180 16.11 16.81 -11.41
C GLY A 180 15.84 16.97 -9.91
N PHE A 181 16.37 16.08 -9.05
CA PHE A 181 16.27 16.22 -7.61
C PHE A 181 17.64 16.18 -6.93
N THR A 182 17.86 17.09 -6.00
CA THR A 182 19.08 17.12 -5.15
C THR A 182 18.86 16.43 -3.80
N SER A 183 17.60 16.22 -3.42
CA SER A 183 17.22 15.59 -2.17
C SER A 183 15.84 14.92 -2.31
N VAL A 184 15.63 13.85 -1.58
CA VAL A 184 14.33 13.15 -1.44
C VAL A 184 13.78 13.22 -0.01
N ALA A 185 14.38 14.05 0.86
CA ALA A 185 14.05 14.11 2.29
C ALA A 185 12.62 14.59 2.59
N SER A 186 11.98 15.31 1.66
CA SER A 186 10.58 15.75 1.78
C SER A 186 9.58 14.82 1.11
N ALA A 187 10.02 13.67 0.61
CA ALA A 187 9.12 12.70 -0.02
C ALA A 187 8.15 12.10 1.00
N THR A 188 6.98 11.74 0.52
CA THR A 188 6.10 10.79 1.20
C THR A 188 5.96 9.54 0.33
N VAL A 189 5.90 8.39 0.96
CA VAL A 189 5.83 7.10 0.26
C VAL A 189 4.58 6.36 0.69
N SER A 190 3.91 5.74 -0.27
CA SER A 190 2.78 4.84 -0.02
C SER A 190 2.91 3.60 -0.89
N LEU A 191 2.48 2.46 -0.36
CA LEU A 191 2.25 1.26 -1.15
C LEU A 191 0.82 1.32 -1.69
N VAL A 192 0.66 1.09 -2.98
CA VAL A 192 -0.64 1.22 -3.67
C VAL A 192 -1.00 -0.08 -4.40
N SER A 193 -2.25 -0.20 -4.85
CA SER A 193 -2.79 -1.44 -5.44
C SER A 193 -2.75 -2.64 -4.50
N LEU A 194 -2.76 -2.39 -3.20
CA LEU A 194 -2.80 -3.36 -2.11
C LEU A 194 -4.12 -3.27 -1.36
N SER A 195 -4.35 -4.23 -0.48
CA SER A 195 -5.44 -4.22 0.49
C SER A 195 -4.85 -4.34 1.90
N ALA A 196 -5.43 -3.64 2.85
CA ALA A 196 -5.04 -3.76 4.26
C ALA A 196 -5.39 -5.13 4.86
N ASP A 197 -6.36 -5.83 4.29
CA ASP A 197 -6.93 -7.09 4.81
C ASP A 197 -7.31 -8.11 3.71
N ASN A 198 -6.71 -8.00 2.52
CA ASN A 198 -7.07 -8.75 1.30
C ASN A 198 -8.48 -8.46 0.76
N GLY A 199 -9.10 -7.36 1.20
CA GLY A 199 -10.38 -6.86 0.68
C GLY A 199 -10.21 -5.88 -0.47
N ASN A 200 -10.83 -4.71 -0.37
CA ASN A 200 -10.74 -3.67 -1.38
C ASN A 200 -9.35 -3.03 -1.43
N PRO A 201 -8.80 -2.76 -2.61
CA PRO A 201 -7.53 -2.06 -2.74
C PRO A 201 -7.57 -0.68 -2.08
N THR A 202 -6.51 -0.37 -1.34
CA THR A 202 -6.29 0.91 -0.66
C THR A 202 -4.82 1.32 -0.79
N ALA A 203 -4.49 2.53 -0.37
CA ALA A 203 -3.11 2.94 -0.21
C ALA A 203 -2.67 2.75 1.24
N ILE A 204 -1.51 2.12 1.45
CA ILE A 204 -0.89 2.00 2.77
C ILE A 204 0.21 3.06 2.87
N LYS A 205 0.03 4.06 3.71
CA LYS A 205 1.06 5.06 3.99
C LYS A 205 2.16 4.44 4.84
N THR A 206 3.40 4.68 4.43
CA THR A 206 4.56 4.09 5.07
C THR A 206 5.06 4.88 6.28
N TYR A 207 5.71 4.20 7.20
CA TYR A 207 6.52 4.79 8.28
C TYR A 207 7.89 5.22 7.72
N ASN A 208 8.34 6.43 8.03
CA ASN A 208 9.71 6.85 7.73
C ASN A 208 10.65 6.28 8.83
N ALA A 209 11.31 5.19 8.52
CA ALA A 209 12.15 4.47 9.48
C ALA A 209 13.47 5.21 9.75
N SER A 210 14.11 5.76 8.72
CA SER A 210 15.30 6.61 8.87
C SER A 210 15.64 7.35 7.58
N GLY A 211 15.71 8.67 7.65
CA GLY A 211 16.14 9.50 6.51
C GLY A 211 15.30 9.24 5.25
N ASN A 212 15.86 8.52 4.29
CA ASN A 212 15.22 8.21 3.01
C ASN A 212 14.62 6.79 2.96
N THR A 213 14.54 6.10 4.09
CA THR A 213 14.00 4.73 4.17
C THR A 213 12.59 4.75 4.75
N TYR A 214 11.67 4.16 4.04
CA TYR A 214 10.25 4.09 4.36
C TYR A 214 9.83 2.63 4.45
N GLU A 215 9.04 2.27 5.45
CA GLU A 215 8.64 0.89 5.69
C GLU A 215 7.13 0.78 5.92
N ALA A 216 6.56 -0.35 5.50
CA ALA A 216 5.19 -0.73 5.81
C ALA A 216 5.06 -2.24 5.97
N LEU A 217 4.10 -2.64 6.79
CA LEU A 217 3.61 -4.01 6.86
C LEU A 217 2.37 -4.18 5.99
N THR A 218 2.26 -5.33 5.35
CA THR A 218 1.12 -5.67 4.50
C THR A 218 0.57 -7.05 4.85
N ALA A 219 -0.71 -7.27 4.62
CA ALA A 219 -1.23 -8.64 4.55
C ALA A 219 -0.59 -9.35 3.34
N PRO A 220 -0.33 -10.68 3.42
CA PRO A 220 0.17 -11.45 2.29
C PRO A 220 -0.77 -11.35 1.10
N GLN A 221 -0.25 -10.91 -0.06
CA GLN A 221 -1.04 -10.69 -1.27
C GLN A 221 -0.12 -10.52 -2.49
N THR A 222 -0.74 -10.47 -3.68
CA THR A 222 -0.01 -10.27 -4.94
C THR A 222 -0.43 -8.96 -5.59
N VAL A 223 0.57 -8.17 -5.99
CA VAL A 223 0.38 -7.02 -6.90
C VAL A 223 0.74 -7.48 -8.30
N ALA A 224 -0.22 -7.46 -9.21
CA ALA A 224 0.00 -7.91 -10.58
C ALA A 224 0.99 -7.00 -11.32
N ALA A 225 1.76 -7.60 -12.24
CA ALA A 225 2.68 -6.90 -13.14
C ALA A 225 2.01 -5.69 -13.81
N GLY A 226 2.75 -4.60 -13.95
CA GLY A 226 2.29 -3.35 -14.54
C GLY A 226 1.33 -2.51 -13.66
N ARG A 227 0.87 -3.02 -12.52
CA ARG A 227 0.09 -2.21 -11.58
C ARG A 227 1.00 -1.30 -10.77
N PRO A 228 0.58 -0.07 -10.43
CA PRO A 228 1.34 0.79 -9.53
C PRO A 228 1.53 0.07 -8.19
N PHE A 229 2.76 -0.01 -7.70
CA PHE A 229 3.07 -0.66 -6.42
C PHE A 229 3.58 0.32 -5.37
N VAL A 230 4.53 1.18 -5.75
CA VAL A 230 5.05 2.22 -4.88
C VAL A 230 4.68 3.57 -5.46
N ARG A 231 4.13 4.46 -4.64
CA ARG A 231 3.89 5.86 -4.94
C ARG A 231 4.83 6.72 -4.11
N VAL A 232 5.50 7.66 -4.76
CA VAL A 232 6.36 8.67 -4.13
C VAL A 232 5.82 10.04 -4.48
N ASP A 233 5.41 10.82 -3.50
CA ASP A 233 5.04 12.23 -3.68
C ASP A 233 6.24 13.10 -3.32
N LEU A 234 6.75 13.88 -4.26
CA LEU A 234 7.92 14.74 -4.08
C LEU A 234 7.87 15.96 -5.04
N GLY A 235 8.15 17.14 -4.51
CA GLY A 235 8.27 18.36 -5.32
C GLY A 235 6.98 18.77 -6.04
N GLY A 236 5.80 18.37 -5.53
CA GLY A 236 4.50 18.63 -6.13
C GLY A 236 4.13 17.66 -7.26
N GLY A 237 4.93 16.62 -7.51
CA GLY A 237 4.62 15.50 -8.42
C GLY A 237 4.35 14.22 -7.65
N ALA A 238 3.61 13.30 -8.25
CA ALA A 238 3.42 11.94 -7.80
C ALA A 238 4.06 10.97 -8.80
N PHE A 239 4.94 10.13 -8.32
CA PHE A 239 5.69 9.18 -9.11
C PHE A 239 5.31 7.77 -8.70
N TYR A 240 5.19 6.87 -9.69
CA TYR A 240 4.77 5.49 -9.43
C TYR A 240 5.82 4.50 -9.93
N PHE A 241 6.11 3.50 -9.12
CA PHE A 241 6.85 2.32 -9.57
C PHE A 241 5.86 1.21 -9.93
N ARG A 242 6.03 0.65 -11.14
CA ARG A 242 5.26 -0.48 -11.67
C ARG A 242 6.20 -1.66 -11.88
N PRO A 243 6.03 -2.75 -11.14
CA PRO A 243 6.86 -3.94 -11.33
C PRO A 243 6.59 -4.57 -12.70
N GLN A 244 7.62 -5.13 -13.32
CA GLN A 244 7.50 -5.86 -14.59
C GLN A 244 6.92 -7.27 -14.40
N ASN A 245 7.09 -7.84 -13.21
CA ASN A 245 6.55 -9.14 -12.82
C ASN A 245 5.57 -8.96 -11.64
N ASP A 246 4.78 -9.99 -11.37
CA ASP A 246 3.94 -10.02 -10.19
C ASP A 246 4.81 -9.91 -8.92
N VAL A 247 4.43 -9.04 -7.99
CA VAL A 247 5.04 -8.94 -6.67
C VAL A 247 4.22 -9.78 -5.71
N VAL A 248 4.75 -10.92 -5.33
CA VAL A 248 4.12 -11.82 -4.35
C VAL A 248 4.66 -11.47 -2.97
N LEU A 249 3.83 -10.86 -2.13
CA LEU A 249 4.15 -10.51 -0.76
C LEU A 249 3.74 -11.67 0.15
N GLU A 250 4.71 -12.44 0.60
CA GLU A 250 4.50 -13.61 1.45
C GLU A 250 4.70 -13.28 2.93
N ALA A 251 3.99 -13.99 3.80
CA ALA A 251 4.15 -13.90 5.24
C ALA A 251 5.59 -14.21 5.66
N GLY A 252 6.14 -13.43 6.60
CA GLY A 252 7.48 -13.63 7.13
C GLY A 252 8.61 -13.15 6.22
N ASN A 253 8.31 -12.60 5.04
CA ASN A 253 9.33 -12.10 4.13
C ASN A 253 9.48 -10.58 4.20
N ARG A 254 10.70 -10.11 4.01
CA ARG A 254 11.06 -8.70 3.87
C ARG A 254 11.47 -8.40 2.44
N TYR A 255 10.86 -7.37 1.86
CA TYR A 255 11.09 -6.88 0.50
C TYR A 255 11.74 -5.51 0.57
N LYS A 256 12.99 -5.39 0.14
CA LYS A 256 13.71 -4.11 0.13
C LYS A 256 13.90 -3.61 -1.29
N TYR A 257 13.37 -2.43 -1.58
CA TYR A 257 13.48 -1.75 -2.86
C TYR A 257 14.35 -0.51 -2.72
N THR A 258 15.37 -0.36 -3.54
CA THR A 258 16.11 0.89 -3.69
C THR A 258 15.63 1.58 -4.96
N VAL A 259 14.96 2.72 -4.80
CA VAL A 259 14.28 3.43 -5.87
C VAL A 259 14.92 4.80 -6.07
N LYS A 260 15.33 5.09 -7.31
CA LYS A 260 15.83 6.41 -7.71
C LYS A 260 14.67 7.27 -8.20
N VAL A 261 14.52 8.46 -7.62
CA VAL A 261 13.47 9.42 -7.98
C VAL A 261 14.04 10.42 -8.99
N ASN A 262 13.57 10.36 -10.22
CA ASN A 262 13.91 11.31 -11.28
C ASN A 262 12.72 12.21 -11.59
N ALA A 263 12.95 13.41 -12.13
CA ALA A 263 11.88 14.30 -12.55
C ALA A 263 10.98 13.72 -13.66
N THR A 264 11.45 12.68 -14.34
CA THR A 264 10.72 11.94 -15.39
C THR A 264 10.13 10.62 -14.91
N GLY A 265 10.24 10.27 -13.62
CA GLY A 265 9.71 9.04 -13.06
C GLY A 265 10.65 8.33 -12.08
N LEU A 266 10.21 7.18 -11.58
CA LEU A 266 10.99 6.35 -10.67
C LEU A 266 11.80 5.31 -11.45
N THR A 267 13.02 5.03 -11.02
CA THR A 267 13.83 3.93 -11.53
C THR A 267 14.18 2.99 -10.38
N LEU A 268 13.89 1.72 -10.52
CA LEU A 268 14.36 0.71 -9.58
C LEU A 268 15.85 0.47 -9.81
N GLU A 269 16.65 0.62 -8.75
CA GLU A 269 18.07 0.28 -8.80
C GLU A 269 18.29 -1.15 -8.31
N ILE A 270 17.68 -1.51 -7.18
CA ILE A 270 17.87 -2.83 -6.56
C ILE A 270 16.54 -3.22 -5.89
N CYS A 271 16.16 -4.48 -6.02
CA CYS A 271 15.19 -5.13 -5.16
C CYS A 271 15.83 -6.36 -4.53
N THR A 272 15.65 -6.53 -3.23
CA THR A 272 16.05 -7.73 -2.50
C THR A 272 14.86 -8.28 -1.75
N ILE A 273 14.65 -9.61 -1.86
CA ILE A 273 13.59 -10.35 -1.17
C ILE A 273 14.26 -11.42 -0.33
N GLY A 274 13.84 -11.58 0.90
CA GLY A 274 14.33 -12.62 1.79
C GLY A 274 13.44 -12.90 2.94
N ASP A 275 13.76 -13.96 3.67
CA ASP A 275 13.25 -14.15 5.02
C ASP A 275 13.38 -12.82 5.75
N TRP A 276 12.59 -12.51 6.72
CA TRP A 276 12.59 -11.19 7.42
C TRP A 276 14.02 -10.60 7.55
N ALA A 277 15.00 -11.39 7.21
CA ALA A 277 16.42 -11.16 7.24
C ALA A 277 17.11 -10.80 5.91
N ASP A 278 16.90 -11.41 4.75
CA ASP A 278 17.51 -10.95 3.46
C ASP A 278 17.22 -11.83 2.24
N GLY A 279 17.06 -11.23 1.05
CA GLY A 279 17.37 -11.84 -0.13
C GLY A 279 16.97 -11.71 -1.50
N GLY A 280 16.93 -11.75 -2.55
CA GLY A 280 16.68 -11.96 -3.98
C GLY A 280 16.19 -10.75 -4.77
N GLY A 281 16.29 -10.67 -6.08
CA GLY A 281 16.13 -9.44 -6.83
C GLY A 281 15.06 -9.42 -7.93
N GLU A 282 14.39 -8.29 -8.09
CA GLU A 282 13.50 -7.96 -9.21
C GLU A 282 13.95 -6.70 -9.95
N SER A 283 13.54 -6.57 -11.24
CA SER A 283 13.73 -5.36 -12.04
C SER A 283 12.39 -4.79 -12.46
N GLY A 284 12.25 -3.47 -12.44
CA GLY A 284 11.04 -2.78 -12.87
C GLY A 284 11.33 -1.41 -13.46
N ALA A 285 10.42 -0.92 -14.31
CA ALA A 285 10.41 0.45 -14.77
C ALA A 285 9.38 1.24 -13.98
N ALA A 286 9.68 2.49 -13.65
CA ALA A 286 8.74 3.40 -13.04
C ALA A 286 8.21 4.38 -14.06
N GLU A 287 6.95 4.72 -13.94
CA GLU A 287 6.25 5.64 -14.81
C GLU A 287 5.60 6.73 -13.96
N ASP A 288 5.79 7.97 -14.36
CA ASP A 288 4.99 9.09 -13.87
C ASP A 288 3.64 9.05 -14.58
N LEU A 289 2.56 8.75 -13.84
CA LEU A 289 1.21 8.74 -14.40
C LEU A 289 0.68 10.12 -14.75
N GLY A 290 1.38 11.19 -14.34
CA GLY A 290 1.00 12.56 -14.64
C GLY A 290 -0.23 13.07 -13.91
N TYR A 291 -0.77 12.31 -12.95
CA TYR A 291 -1.90 12.70 -12.11
C TYR A 291 -1.80 12.17 -10.68
N ILE A 292 -2.52 12.81 -9.77
CA ILE A 292 -2.76 12.34 -8.38
C ILE A 292 -4.23 12.00 -8.26
N TYR A 293 -4.55 10.84 -7.67
CA TYR A 293 -5.94 10.42 -7.42
C TYR A 293 -6.30 10.55 -5.94
N ASP A 294 -7.38 11.28 -5.66
CA ASP A 294 -8.03 11.34 -4.35
C ASP A 294 -9.28 10.46 -4.34
N SER A 295 -9.23 9.37 -3.60
CA SER A 295 -10.32 8.40 -3.50
C SER A 295 -11.54 8.92 -2.72
N ASN A 296 -11.36 9.93 -1.84
CA ASN A 296 -12.47 10.48 -1.05
C ASN A 296 -13.40 11.33 -1.91
N THR A 297 -12.87 11.98 -2.93
CA THR A 297 -13.62 12.87 -3.82
C THR A 297 -13.79 12.29 -5.22
N ASN A 298 -13.24 11.11 -5.49
CA ASN A 298 -13.14 10.50 -6.83
C ASN A 298 -12.53 11.48 -7.86
N THR A 299 -11.49 12.24 -7.45
CA THR A 299 -10.88 13.31 -8.25
C THR A 299 -9.46 12.96 -8.67
N TYR A 300 -9.17 13.15 -9.93
CA TYR A 300 -7.85 13.06 -10.53
C TYR A 300 -7.30 14.45 -10.78
N THR A 301 -6.22 14.81 -10.10
CA THR A 301 -5.49 16.09 -10.31
C THR A 301 -4.37 15.87 -11.29
N VAL A 302 -4.50 16.42 -12.49
CA VAL A 302 -3.57 16.23 -13.62
C VAL A 302 -2.55 17.35 -13.66
N TYR A 303 -1.27 17.03 -13.85
CA TYR A 303 -0.18 18.01 -13.85
C TYR A 303 0.80 17.93 -15.03
N ASN A 304 0.60 16.99 -15.98
CA ASN A 304 1.35 16.92 -17.25
C ASN A 304 0.53 16.27 -18.37
N ALA A 305 1.08 16.24 -19.59
CA ALA A 305 0.42 15.69 -20.76
C ALA A 305 0.12 14.19 -20.65
N ASP A 306 1.07 13.43 -20.13
CA ASP A 306 0.90 11.98 -19.96
C ASP A 306 -0.24 11.67 -18.97
N GLY A 307 -0.38 12.51 -17.93
CA GLY A 307 -1.53 12.44 -17.01
C GLY A 307 -2.86 12.65 -17.70
N LEU A 308 -2.95 13.62 -18.59
CA LEU A 308 -4.19 13.88 -19.33
C LEU A 308 -4.51 12.76 -20.31
N MET A 309 -3.50 12.17 -20.97
CA MET A 309 -3.65 11.00 -21.84
C MET A 309 -4.10 9.77 -21.03
N ASN A 310 -3.48 9.51 -19.88
CA ASN A 310 -3.87 8.41 -19.00
C ASN A 310 -5.32 8.57 -18.48
N ILE A 311 -5.78 9.80 -18.23
CA ILE A 311 -7.18 10.08 -17.90
C ILE A 311 -8.12 9.75 -19.07
N ALA A 312 -7.73 10.08 -20.30
CA ALA A 312 -8.52 9.70 -21.47
C ALA A 312 -8.67 8.17 -21.57
N GLU A 313 -7.59 7.43 -21.36
CA GLU A 313 -7.64 5.95 -21.29
C GLU A 313 -8.55 5.43 -20.17
N LEU A 314 -8.50 6.03 -18.97
CA LEU A 314 -9.36 5.63 -17.86
C LEU A 314 -10.84 5.82 -18.17
N VAL A 315 -11.22 6.97 -18.70
CA VAL A 315 -12.63 7.27 -19.07
C VAL A 315 -13.08 6.35 -20.21
N ASN A 316 -12.26 6.22 -21.24
CA ASN A 316 -12.54 5.36 -22.41
C ASN A 316 -12.54 3.87 -22.05
N GLY A 317 -11.85 3.49 -20.95
CA GLY A 317 -11.87 2.16 -20.35
C GLY A 317 -13.02 1.91 -19.37
N GLY A 318 -14.02 2.83 -19.30
CA GLY A 318 -15.25 2.66 -18.52
C GLY A 318 -15.30 3.39 -17.18
N LYS A 319 -14.25 4.09 -16.74
CA LYS A 319 -14.29 4.95 -15.53
C LYS A 319 -14.85 6.35 -15.87
N SER A 320 -16.07 6.38 -16.35
CA SER A 320 -16.68 7.57 -16.93
C SER A 320 -17.19 8.62 -15.93
N ASP A 321 -17.28 8.29 -14.64
CA ASP A 321 -17.84 9.12 -13.55
C ASP A 321 -16.79 9.83 -12.68
N ILE A 322 -15.53 9.85 -13.11
CA ILE A 322 -14.44 10.47 -12.39
C ILE A 322 -14.43 12.00 -12.55
N ASN A 323 -14.01 12.70 -11.48
CA ASN A 323 -13.73 14.13 -11.55
C ASN A 323 -12.27 14.37 -11.90
N ILE A 324 -12.01 15.42 -12.70
CA ILE A 324 -10.69 15.74 -13.22
C ILE A 324 -10.41 17.23 -12.97
N THR A 325 -9.25 17.55 -12.42
CA THR A 325 -8.81 18.94 -12.19
C THR A 325 -7.41 19.12 -12.75
N LEU A 326 -7.14 20.22 -13.44
CA LEU A 326 -5.79 20.57 -13.84
C LEU A 326 -5.09 21.34 -12.71
N ASP A 327 -3.83 21.00 -12.42
CA ASP A 327 -2.96 21.70 -11.45
C ASP A 327 -1.95 22.62 -12.15
N LYS A 328 -1.74 22.40 -13.44
CA LYS A 328 -0.74 23.14 -14.26
C LYS A 328 -1.22 23.27 -15.70
N ASN A 329 -0.56 24.16 -16.44
CA ASN A 329 -0.71 24.17 -17.90
C ASN A 329 -0.22 22.86 -18.50
N ILE A 330 -0.92 22.38 -19.51
CA ILE A 330 -0.63 21.10 -20.19
C ILE A 330 -0.21 21.36 -21.63
N ASP A 331 0.94 20.84 -22.04
CA ASP A 331 1.42 20.90 -23.42
C ASP A 331 1.26 19.54 -24.07
N LEU A 332 0.33 19.44 -25.04
CA LEU A 332 0.04 18.25 -25.84
C LEU A 332 0.79 18.22 -27.18
N THR A 333 1.76 19.11 -27.39
CA THR A 333 2.53 19.17 -28.64
C THR A 333 3.21 17.82 -28.92
N GLY A 334 2.91 17.25 -30.09
CA GLY A 334 3.49 15.98 -30.53
C GLY A 334 2.94 14.73 -29.81
N LYS A 335 1.87 14.88 -29.04
CA LYS A 335 1.17 13.73 -28.42
C LYS A 335 0.07 13.21 -29.35
N ASP A 336 -0.06 11.89 -29.42
CA ASP A 336 -1.17 11.21 -30.12
C ASP A 336 -2.41 11.28 -29.23
N TRP A 337 -3.33 12.19 -29.57
CA TRP A 337 -4.51 12.44 -28.74
C TRP A 337 -5.68 11.55 -29.12
N THR A 338 -6.25 10.89 -28.11
CA THR A 338 -7.57 10.25 -28.18
C THR A 338 -8.55 11.05 -27.32
N PRO A 339 -9.70 11.52 -27.86
CA PRO A 339 -10.66 12.30 -27.08
C PRO A 339 -11.13 11.59 -25.80
N ILE A 340 -11.34 12.36 -24.74
CA ILE A 340 -11.95 11.85 -23.49
C ILE A 340 -13.43 11.56 -23.76
N GLY A 341 -13.84 10.29 -23.59
CA GLY A 341 -15.20 9.87 -23.93
C GLY A 341 -15.40 9.78 -25.44
N THR A 342 -15.22 8.61 -26.01
CA THR A 342 -15.24 8.42 -27.50
C THR A 342 -16.63 8.30 -28.07
N ASP A 343 -17.59 7.82 -27.27
CA ASP A 343 -18.96 7.49 -27.72
C ASP A 343 -19.96 7.56 -26.56
N TYR A 344 -21.20 7.17 -26.78
CA TYR A 344 -22.28 7.18 -25.77
C TYR A 344 -21.98 6.32 -24.57
N ASP A 345 -21.45 5.11 -24.76
CA ASP A 345 -21.19 4.14 -23.70
C ASP A 345 -20.00 4.57 -22.84
N ASN A 346 -18.97 5.14 -23.47
CA ASN A 346 -17.74 5.65 -22.86
C ASN A 346 -17.76 7.17 -22.63
N SER A 347 -18.94 7.79 -22.59
CA SER A 347 -19.07 9.24 -22.42
C SER A 347 -18.64 9.73 -21.03
N SER A 348 -17.99 10.90 -20.96
CA SER A 348 -17.58 11.50 -19.70
C SER A 348 -18.79 11.98 -18.91
N LYS A 349 -18.91 11.53 -17.64
CA LYS A 349 -20.04 11.81 -16.72
C LYS A 349 -19.63 12.67 -15.52
N GLY A 350 -18.35 12.77 -15.22
CA GLY A 350 -17.83 13.58 -14.13
C GLY A 350 -17.59 15.03 -14.51
N THR A 351 -17.00 15.80 -13.59
CA THR A 351 -16.61 17.19 -13.80
C THR A 351 -15.14 17.27 -14.22
N PHE A 352 -14.88 17.97 -15.33
CA PHE A 352 -13.54 18.41 -15.70
C PHE A 352 -13.41 19.91 -15.39
N ASP A 353 -12.54 20.27 -14.47
CA ASP A 353 -12.22 21.65 -14.12
C ASP A 353 -10.81 22.01 -14.56
N GLY A 354 -10.68 22.87 -15.56
CA GLY A 354 -9.38 23.35 -16.03
C GLY A 354 -8.66 24.24 -15.04
N GLY A 355 -9.33 24.74 -13.97
CA GLY A 355 -8.72 25.61 -12.98
C GLY A 355 -8.19 26.94 -13.53
N GLY A 356 -8.54 27.31 -14.76
CA GLY A 356 -7.97 28.43 -15.49
C GLY A 356 -6.60 28.16 -16.11
N HIS A 357 -6.14 26.92 -16.06
CA HIS A 357 -4.91 26.50 -16.75
C HIS A 357 -5.13 26.33 -18.25
N THR A 358 -4.04 26.49 -19.01
CA THR A 358 -4.04 26.41 -20.45
C THR A 358 -3.62 25.02 -20.94
N ILE A 359 -4.35 24.46 -21.90
CA ILE A 359 -3.95 23.30 -22.69
C ILE A 359 -3.48 23.81 -24.05
N THR A 360 -2.23 23.50 -24.40
CA THR A 360 -1.63 23.92 -25.69
C THR A 360 -1.31 22.72 -26.57
N GLY A 361 -1.16 22.96 -27.87
CA GLY A 361 -0.60 22.00 -28.81
C GLY A 361 -1.49 20.81 -29.16
N LEU A 362 -2.79 20.82 -28.82
CA LEU A 362 -3.73 19.77 -29.23
C LEU A 362 -3.86 19.73 -30.76
N THR A 363 -3.21 18.74 -31.38
CA THR A 363 -3.14 18.63 -32.84
C THR A 363 -3.38 17.20 -33.24
N PHE A 364 -4.47 16.96 -34.03
CA PHE A 364 -4.75 15.63 -34.58
C PHE A 364 -5.69 15.69 -35.77
N THR A 365 -5.62 14.64 -36.59
CA THR A 365 -6.56 14.39 -37.68
C THR A 365 -7.27 13.07 -37.43
N THR A 366 -8.57 13.03 -37.52
CA THR A 366 -9.35 11.83 -37.21
C THR A 366 -10.41 11.53 -38.26
N ASN A 367 -10.84 10.26 -38.31
CA ASN A 367 -12.04 9.78 -38.98
C ASN A 367 -13.17 9.46 -37.99
N ASP A 368 -12.96 9.72 -36.70
CA ASP A 368 -13.93 9.45 -35.65
C ASP A 368 -15.12 10.41 -35.77
N GLU A 369 -16.27 9.93 -35.30
CA GLU A 369 -17.53 10.69 -35.39
C GLU A 369 -17.54 11.90 -34.44
N TYR A 370 -16.85 11.78 -33.28
CA TYR A 370 -16.82 12.84 -32.28
C TYR A 370 -15.39 13.20 -31.91
N ALA A 371 -15.02 14.47 -32.06
CA ALA A 371 -13.65 14.91 -31.81
C ALA A 371 -13.55 16.25 -31.11
N GLY A 372 -12.54 16.37 -30.25
CA GLY A 372 -12.21 17.52 -29.41
C GLY A 372 -11.24 17.13 -28.29
N LEU A 373 -11.13 17.98 -27.29
CA LEU A 373 -10.55 17.52 -26.01
C LEU A 373 -11.41 16.38 -25.44
N PHE A 374 -12.74 16.53 -25.55
CA PHE A 374 -13.74 15.48 -25.30
C PHE A 374 -14.40 15.09 -26.61
N GLY A 375 -14.61 13.80 -26.83
CA GLY A 375 -15.45 13.31 -27.94
C GLY A 375 -16.93 13.44 -27.57
N TRP A 376 -17.35 12.80 -26.48
CA TRP A 376 -18.74 12.80 -26.01
C TRP A 376 -18.85 13.17 -24.53
N LEU A 377 -19.63 14.23 -24.26
CA LEU A 377 -19.96 14.65 -22.89
C LEU A 377 -21.39 14.21 -22.53
N ASN A 378 -21.51 13.40 -21.47
CA ASN A 378 -22.78 12.89 -21.00
C ASN A 378 -23.65 14.01 -20.36
N ARG A 379 -24.94 13.77 -20.20
CA ARG A 379 -25.88 14.68 -19.54
C ARG A 379 -25.47 15.04 -18.09
N ALA A 380 -24.83 14.13 -17.37
CA ALA A 380 -24.29 14.39 -16.04
C ALA A 380 -22.92 15.07 -16.07
N GLY A 381 -22.26 15.11 -17.22
CA GLY A 381 -20.89 15.62 -17.36
C GLY A 381 -20.85 17.16 -17.39
N MET A 382 -19.76 17.70 -16.88
CA MET A 382 -19.45 19.13 -16.88
C MET A 382 -18.00 19.38 -17.30
N VAL A 383 -17.78 20.36 -18.19
CA VAL A 383 -16.44 20.86 -18.54
C VAL A 383 -16.41 22.36 -18.25
N LYS A 384 -15.47 22.80 -17.42
CA LYS A 384 -15.38 24.21 -17.04
C LYS A 384 -13.97 24.75 -16.91
N ASN A 385 -13.85 26.08 -17.04
CA ASN A 385 -12.61 26.83 -16.78
C ASN A 385 -11.40 26.34 -17.62
N VAL A 386 -11.63 25.96 -18.87
CA VAL A 386 -10.60 25.41 -19.78
C VAL A 386 -10.17 26.48 -20.77
N VAL A 387 -8.87 26.72 -20.87
CA VAL A 387 -8.26 27.56 -21.90
C VAL A 387 -7.51 26.68 -22.88
N MET A 388 -7.94 26.67 -24.16
CA MET A 388 -7.30 25.90 -25.24
C MET A 388 -6.60 26.86 -26.20
N GLU A 389 -5.28 26.71 -26.38
CA GLU A 389 -4.50 27.57 -27.24
C GLU A 389 -3.82 26.79 -28.38
N GLY A 390 -3.93 27.33 -29.58
CA GLY A 390 -3.25 26.79 -30.74
C GLY A 390 -3.74 25.42 -31.19
N VAL A 391 -5.03 25.09 -30.94
CA VAL A 391 -5.58 23.81 -31.37
C VAL A 391 -5.57 23.66 -32.87
N GLN A 392 -5.31 22.43 -33.36
CA GLN A 392 -5.40 22.08 -34.80
C GLN A 392 -6.11 20.74 -34.94
N ILE A 393 -7.44 20.79 -35.06
CA ILE A 393 -8.28 19.60 -35.14
C ILE A 393 -8.87 19.52 -36.53
N THR A 394 -8.65 18.42 -37.21
CA THR A 394 -9.21 18.15 -38.56
C THR A 394 -9.95 16.85 -38.56
N SER A 395 -11.22 16.85 -38.98
CA SER A 395 -11.97 15.63 -39.20
C SER A 395 -12.19 15.38 -40.69
N ASN A 396 -11.86 14.18 -41.10
CA ASN A 396 -12.16 13.66 -42.44
C ASN A 396 -13.50 12.93 -42.51
N GLN A 397 -14.26 12.91 -41.41
CA GLN A 397 -15.57 12.27 -41.34
C GLN A 397 -16.56 13.02 -42.24
N ILE A 398 -17.16 12.31 -43.19
CA ILE A 398 -18.04 12.91 -44.19
C ILE A 398 -19.52 12.77 -43.86
N TYR A 399 -19.89 11.95 -42.89
CA TYR A 399 -21.27 11.74 -42.43
C TYR A 399 -21.37 11.75 -40.90
N GLY A 400 -22.24 12.58 -40.36
CA GLY A 400 -22.68 12.50 -38.99
C GLY A 400 -21.67 12.99 -37.90
N GLY A 401 -20.52 13.55 -38.27
CA GLY A 401 -19.48 13.95 -37.34
C GLY A 401 -19.75 15.26 -36.61
N SER A 402 -19.32 15.36 -35.34
CA SER A 402 -19.38 16.58 -34.52
C SER A 402 -18.03 16.90 -33.94
N ILE A 403 -17.47 18.05 -34.28
CA ILE A 403 -16.08 18.44 -33.96
C ILE A 403 -16.09 19.77 -33.24
N GLY A 404 -15.47 19.82 -32.07
CA GLY A 404 -15.29 21.01 -31.27
C GLY A 404 -13.89 21.12 -30.71
N GLY A 405 -13.42 22.31 -30.38
CA GLY A 405 -12.14 22.48 -29.71
C GLY A 405 -12.14 21.85 -28.33
N VAL A 406 -13.24 22.01 -27.60
CA VAL A 406 -13.40 21.42 -26.26
C VAL A 406 -14.22 20.11 -26.32
N VAL A 407 -15.41 20.14 -26.89
CA VAL A 407 -16.30 18.97 -26.93
C VAL A 407 -16.84 18.75 -28.34
N GLY A 408 -16.74 17.53 -28.87
CA GLY A 408 -17.35 17.16 -30.13
C GLY A 408 -18.86 17.14 -30.01
N TYR A 409 -19.42 16.28 -29.17
CA TYR A 409 -20.87 16.10 -28.99
C TYR A 409 -21.23 16.16 -27.49
N SER A 410 -22.18 17.02 -27.17
CA SER A 410 -22.48 17.32 -25.75
C SER A 410 -23.98 17.20 -25.42
N TRP A 411 -24.27 16.53 -24.33
CA TRP A 411 -25.51 16.61 -23.55
C TRP A 411 -25.33 17.29 -22.21
N GLY A 412 -24.08 17.60 -21.84
CA GLY A 412 -23.68 18.15 -20.55
C GLY A 412 -23.58 19.66 -20.51
N THR A 413 -22.91 20.15 -19.48
CA THR A 413 -22.71 21.58 -19.22
C THR A 413 -21.28 21.98 -19.54
N ILE A 414 -21.11 23.11 -20.26
CA ILE A 414 -19.81 23.68 -20.62
C ILE A 414 -19.78 25.11 -20.16
N GLU A 415 -18.80 25.48 -19.31
CA GLU A 415 -18.75 26.80 -18.68
C GLU A 415 -17.36 27.42 -18.76
N ASN A 416 -17.29 28.70 -19.07
CA ASN A 416 -16.06 29.50 -19.02
C ASN A 416 -14.89 28.87 -19.78
N CYS A 417 -15.14 28.32 -20.95
CA CYS A 417 -14.10 27.72 -21.81
C CYS A 417 -13.76 28.67 -22.97
N SER A 418 -12.47 28.71 -23.31
CA SER A 418 -12.00 29.49 -24.46
C SER A 418 -11.11 28.66 -25.37
N VAL A 419 -11.24 28.90 -26.69
CA VAL A 419 -10.49 28.14 -27.70
C VAL A 419 -9.90 29.10 -28.72
N SER A 420 -8.60 28.88 -29.07
CA SER A 420 -7.93 29.53 -30.19
C SER A 420 -7.20 28.49 -31.06
N GLY A 421 -7.06 28.78 -32.37
CA GLY A 421 -6.40 27.90 -33.33
C GLY A 421 -7.28 27.58 -34.55
N SER A 422 -7.39 26.30 -34.91
CA SER A 422 -8.20 25.84 -36.05
C SER A 422 -8.99 24.56 -35.74
N VAL A 423 -10.27 24.56 -36.04
CA VAL A 423 -11.14 23.37 -35.96
C VAL A 423 -11.85 23.22 -37.30
N SER A 424 -11.62 22.13 -38.01
CA SER A 424 -12.16 21.90 -39.35
C SER A 424 -12.78 20.51 -39.52
N GLY A 425 -13.84 20.45 -40.31
CA GLY A 425 -14.59 19.22 -40.60
C GLY A 425 -15.74 19.47 -41.58
N THR A 426 -16.56 18.47 -41.84
CA THR A 426 -17.58 18.53 -42.89
C THR A 426 -19.01 18.64 -42.41
N VAL A 427 -19.31 18.42 -41.12
CA VAL A 427 -20.71 18.37 -40.62
C VAL A 427 -20.96 19.38 -39.50
N TYR A 428 -20.84 18.98 -38.22
CA TYR A 428 -21.06 19.92 -37.12
C TYR A 428 -19.72 20.39 -36.56
N VAL A 429 -19.32 21.60 -36.91
CA VAL A 429 -18.03 22.17 -36.53
C VAL A 429 -18.25 23.41 -35.66
N GLY A 430 -17.64 23.42 -34.49
CA GLY A 430 -17.69 24.54 -33.58
C GLY A 430 -16.34 24.81 -32.93
N GLY A 431 -15.99 26.07 -32.72
CA GLY A 431 -14.74 26.44 -32.06
C GLY A 431 -14.65 25.89 -30.62
N VAL A 432 -15.75 25.87 -29.89
CA VAL A 432 -15.82 25.28 -28.52
C VAL A 432 -16.52 23.91 -28.59
N VAL A 433 -17.71 23.84 -29.14
CA VAL A 433 -18.58 22.64 -29.18
C VAL A 433 -19.06 22.40 -30.58
N GLY A 434 -18.95 21.16 -31.08
CA GLY A 434 -19.47 20.78 -32.39
C GLY A 434 -20.99 20.71 -32.42
N ALA A 435 -21.58 19.92 -31.53
CA ALA A 435 -23.03 19.83 -31.37
C ALA A 435 -23.43 19.81 -29.90
N GLN A 436 -24.35 20.68 -29.52
CA GLN A 436 -25.00 20.71 -28.19
C GLN A 436 -26.44 20.26 -28.35
N ILE A 437 -26.79 19.15 -27.72
CA ILE A 437 -28.13 18.57 -27.82
C ILE A 437 -28.98 18.87 -26.57
N ASP A 438 -28.34 18.85 -25.41
CA ASP A 438 -28.97 19.16 -24.11
C ASP A 438 -27.94 19.83 -23.17
N GLY A 439 -28.34 20.27 -21.98
CA GLY A 439 -27.48 21.00 -21.05
C GLY A 439 -27.28 22.47 -21.45
N SER A 440 -26.13 23.05 -21.17
CA SER A 440 -25.89 24.49 -21.40
C SER A 440 -24.44 24.83 -21.77
N ILE A 441 -24.28 25.90 -22.54
CA ILE A 441 -22.98 26.53 -22.79
C ILE A 441 -23.04 27.95 -22.26
N THR A 442 -22.16 28.30 -21.32
CA THR A 442 -22.17 29.60 -20.66
C THR A 442 -20.76 30.16 -20.50
N GLY A 443 -20.56 31.46 -20.77
CA GLY A 443 -19.28 32.13 -20.60
C GLY A 443 -18.15 31.65 -21.53
N CYS A 444 -18.49 30.92 -22.59
CA CYS A 444 -17.51 30.37 -23.52
C CYS A 444 -17.21 31.31 -24.68
N SER A 445 -16.00 31.25 -25.22
CA SER A 445 -15.55 32.03 -26.35
C SER A 445 -14.66 31.23 -27.30
N SER A 446 -14.66 31.59 -28.59
CA SER A 446 -13.74 31.03 -29.56
C SER A 446 -13.21 32.09 -30.52
N SER A 447 -11.90 32.06 -30.73
CA SER A 447 -11.22 32.75 -31.81
C SER A 447 -10.63 31.73 -32.82
N ALA A 448 -11.01 30.46 -32.71
CA ALA A 448 -10.58 29.44 -33.65
C ALA A 448 -11.16 29.67 -35.03
N THR A 449 -10.34 29.52 -36.07
CA THR A 449 -10.79 29.50 -37.43
C THR A 449 -11.41 28.16 -37.74
N GLY A 450 -12.60 28.14 -38.34
CA GLY A 450 -13.30 26.92 -38.75
C GLY A 450 -13.64 26.99 -40.22
N GLY A 451 -13.62 25.86 -40.89
CA GLY A 451 -14.02 25.70 -42.28
C GLY A 451 -14.89 24.44 -42.45
N HIS A 452 -15.98 24.60 -43.23
CA HIS A 452 -16.69 23.51 -43.86
C HIS A 452 -15.95 23.02 -45.10
#